data_c6854e0267039c7a34a5a75fd77b1e91
#
_entry.id   c6854e0267039c7a34a5a75fd77b1e91
#
_cell.length_a   1.000
_cell.length_b   1.000
_cell.length_c   1.000
_cell.angle_alpha   90.00
_cell.angle_beta   90.00
_cell.angle_gamma   90.00
#
_symmetry.space_group_name_H-M   'P 1'
#
loop_
_entity.id
_entity.type
_entity.pdbx_description
1 polymer ?
#
loop_
_entity_poly.entity_id
_entity_poly.type
_entity_poly.pdbx_seq_one_letter_code
_entity_poly.pdbx_strand_id
1 'polypeptide(L)'
;QEAREQAEAEAKRKAEEEAARKAAEEAARAQIAAEDQKLLASIIFCEAGNQPYEGQVAVGAVIMNRVRSGVYPNSISEVIYQSGQFGPAMTGWLDTVRSSEGYTQTAMQAAADAMAGVNPIGDCLYFGNGNYGIQIGDHFFH
;
A
#
# COMPACT_ATOMS: atom_id res chain seq x y z
N GLN A 1 2.32 13.11 52.67
CA GLN A 1 1.07 13.35 51.93
C GLN A 1 1.26 14.20 50.70
N GLU A 2 1.95 15.32 50.80
CA GLU A 2 2.27 16.16 49.64
C GLU A 2 3.10 15.41 48.59
N ALA A 3 4.12 14.66 49.05
CA ALA A 3 4.96 13.87 48.17
C ALA A 3 4.16 12.80 47.45
N ARG A 4 3.18 12.20 48.10
CA ARG A 4 2.28 11.21 47.53
C ARG A 4 1.36 11.82 46.47
N GLU A 5 0.78 12.98 46.75
CA GLU A 5 -0.07 13.70 45.82
C GLU A 5 0.71 14.15 44.59
N GLN A 6 1.94 14.61 44.76
CA GLN A 6 2.82 14.99 43.66
C GLN A 6 3.18 13.78 42.79
N ALA A 7 3.49 12.63 43.42
CA ALA A 7 3.81 11.41 42.71
C ALA A 7 2.59 10.90 41.89
N GLU A 8 1.39 10.99 42.46
CA GLU A 8 0.15 10.60 41.75
C GLU A 8 -0.13 11.54 40.59
N ALA A 9 0.04 12.86 40.77
CA ALA A 9 -0.13 13.85 39.71
C ALA A 9 0.87 13.64 38.58
N GLU A 10 2.13 13.34 38.89
CA GLU A 10 3.16 13.07 37.90
C GLU A 10 2.88 11.78 37.12
N ALA A 11 2.46 10.71 37.82
CA ALA A 11 2.09 9.46 37.19
C ALA A 11 0.93 9.64 36.22
N LYS A 12 -0.08 10.42 36.62
CA LYS A 12 -1.22 10.74 35.76
C LYS A 12 -0.79 11.54 34.53
N ARG A 13 0.06 12.55 34.71
CA ARG A 13 0.56 13.36 33.61
C ARG A 13 1.37 12.51 32.62
N LYS A 14 2.23 11.63 33.11
CA LYS A 14 3.01 10.73 32.26
C LYS A 14 2.12 9.76 31.48
N ALA A 15 1.08 9.24 32.12
CA ALA A 15 0.13 8.35 31.47
C ALA A 15 -0.66 9.07 30.38
N GLU A 16 -1.06 10.32 30.61
CA GLU A 16 -1.75 11.14 29.60
C GLU A 16 -0.83 11.49 28.44
N GLU A 17 0.43 11.81 28.71
CA GLU A 17 1.44 12.09 27.67
C GLU A 17 1.70 10.85 26.81
N GLU A 18 1.81 9.67 27.43
CA GLU A 18 2.02 8.42 26.71
C GLU A 18 0.81 8.06 25.84
N ALA A 19 -0.41 8.23 26.36
CA ALA A 19 -1.63 7.99 25.61
C ALA A 19 -1.72 8.95 24.41
N ALA A 20 -1.39 10.23 24.61
CA ALA A 20 -1.38 11.21 23.52
C ALA A 20 -0.33 10.86 22.45
N ARG A 21 0.85 10.40 22.86
CA ARG A 21 1.91 9.99 21.94
C ARG A 21 1.49 8.78 21.11
N LYS A 22 0.89 7.76 21.77
CA LYS A 22 0.40 6.58 21.06
C LYS A 22 -0.71 6.93 20.07
N ALA A 23 -1.63 7.80 20.47
CA ALA A 23 -2.70 8.24 19.59
C ALA A 23 -2.15 8.98 18.37
N ALA A 24 -1.13 9.83 18.56
CA ALA A 24 -0.47 10.54 17.47
C ALA A 24 0.27 9.58 16.53
N GLU A 25 0.94 8.57 17.07
CA GLU A 25 1.61 7.54 16.28
C GLU A 25 0.61 6.72 15.46
N GLU A 26 -0.52 6.33 16.06
CA GLU A 26 -1.58 5.61 15.36
C GLU A 26 -2.20 6.44 14.24
N ALA A 27 -2.44 7.73 14.49
CA ALA A 27 -2.96 8.64 13.47
C ALA A 27 -1.97 8.81 12.31
N ALA A 28 -0.69 8.91 12.60
CA ALA A 28 0.36 9.00 11.59
C ALA A 28 0.42 7.73 10.74
N ARG A 29 0.34 6.54 11.36
CA ARG A 29 0.31 5.27 10.63
C ARG A 29 -0.93 5.15 9.75
N ALA A 30 -2.10 5.57 10.24
CA ALA A 30 -3.33 5.55 9.47
C ALA A 30 -3.25 6.49 8.27
N GLN A 31 -2.60 7.66 8.42
CA GLN A 31 -2.40 8.60 7.32
C GLN A 31 -1.48 8.01 6.25
N ILE A 32 -0.38 7.37 6.65
CA ILE A 32 0.53 6.70 5.71
C ILE A 32 -0.19 5.59 4.96
N ALA A 33 -0.98 4.77 5.66
CA ALA A 33 -1.75 3.70 5.04
C ALA A 33 -2.77 4.22 4.04
N ALA A 34 -3.44 5.34 4.34
CA ALA A 34 -4.39 5.97 3.43
C ALA A 34 -3.70 6.48 2.16
N GLU A 35 -2.55 7.12 2.29
CA GLU A 35 -1.76 7.59 1.15
C GLU A 35 -1.22 6.42 0.32
N ASP A 36 -0.75 5.37 0.97
CA ASP A 36 -0.30 4.14 0.31
C ASP A 36 -1.43 3.48 -0.48
N GLN A 37 -2.65 3.46 0.07
CA GLN A 37 -3.81 2.90 -0.62
C GLN A 37 -4.13 3.69 -1.89
N LYS A 38 -4.11 5.02 -1.83
CA LYS A 38 -4.34 5.87 -3.00
C LYS A 38 -3.27 5.67 -4.07
N LEU A 39 -2.01 5.58 -3.66
CA LEU A 39 -0.92 5.34 -4.59
C LEU A 39 -1.03 3.94 -5.22
N LEU A 40 -1.30 2.92 -4.41
CA LEU A 40 -1.48 1.57 -4.91
C LEU A 40 -2.70 1.48 -5.85
N ALA A 41 -3.82 2.12 -5.50
CA ALA A 41 -4.97 2.21 -6.38
C ALA A 41 -4.63 2.88 -7.70
N SER A 42 -3.81 3.92 -7.67
CA SER A 42 -3.39 4.66 -8.86
C SER A 42 -2.59 3.77 -9.82
N ILE A 43 -1.61 3.02 -9.30
CA ILE A 43 -0.82 2.13 -10.16
C ILE A 43 -1.65 0.93 -10.64
N ILE A 44 -2.52 0.38 -9.81
CA ILE A 44 -3.46 -0.68 -10.22
C ILE A 44 -4.34 -0.17 -11.37
N PHE A 45 -4.86 1.02 -11.26
CA PHE A 45 -5.67 1.62 -12.32
C PHE A 45 -4.87 1.77 -13.62
N CYS A 46 -3.65 2.28 -13.53
CA CYS A 46 -2.81 2.45 -14.71
C CYS A 46 -2.47 1.12 -15.39
N GLU A 47 -2.15 0.09 -14.61
CA GLU A 47 -1.69 -1.20 -15.12
C GLU A 47 -2.83 -2.16 -15.46
N ALA A 48 -3.94 -2.09 -14.74
CA ALA A 48 -4.98 -3.12 -14.79
C ALA A 48 -6.41 -2.57 -14.65
N GLY A 49 -6.61 -1.29 -14.93
CA GLY A 49 -7.93 -0.66 -14.76
C GLY A 49 -9.04 -1.28 -15.59
N ASN A 50 -8.70 -1.95 -16.69
CA ASN A 50 -9.65 -2.65 -17.56
C ASN A 50 -9.69 -4.16 -17.29
N GLN A 51 -9.02 -4.65 -16.27
CA GLN A 51 -8.96 -6.07 -15.95
C GLN A 51 -10.03 -6.47 -14.93
N PRO A 52 -10.37 -7.79 -14.85
CA PRO A 52 -11.25 -8.27 -13.78
C PRO A 52 -10.73 -7.89 -12.41
N TYR A 53 -11.64 -7.81 -11.43
CA TYR A 53 -11.28 -7.42 -10.06
C TYR A 53 -10.14 -8.26 -9.49
N GLU A 54 -10.20 -9.59 -9.70
CA GLU A 54 -9.13 -10.49 -9.25
C GLU A 54 -7.77 -10.12 -9.85
N GLY A 55 -7.76 -9.69 -11.11
CA GLY A 55 -6.53 -9.22 -11.78
C GLY A 55 -6.00 -7.93 -11.19
N GLN A 56 -6.88 -7.03 -10.78
CA GLN A 56 -6.49 -5.79 -10.10
C GLN A 56 -5.91 -6.08 -8.72
N VAL A 57 -6.52 -6.98 -7.96
CA VAL A 57 -5.98 -7.44 -6.68
C VAL A 57 -4.63 -8.11 -6.89
N ALA A 58 -4.49 -8.91 -7.95
CA ALA A 58 -3.24 -9.60 -8.27
C ALA A 58 -2.08 -8.64 -8.53
N VAL A 59 -2.31 -7.55 -9.25
CA VAL A 59 -1.29 -6.50 -9.46
C VAL A 59 -0.87 -5.89 -8.13
N GLY A 60 -1.83 -5.58 -7.28
CA GLY A 60 -1.54 -5.11 -5.92
C GLY A 60 -0.76 -6.12 -5.10
N ALA A 61 -1.09 -7.40 -5.23
CA ALA A 61 -0.40 -8.48 -4.52
C ALA A 61 1.06 -8.62 -4.96
N VAL A 62 1.37 -8.44 -6.24
CA VAL A 62 2.76 -8.41 -6.73
C VAL A 62 3.54 -7.32 -6.02
N ILE A 63 2.99 -6.12 -5.93
CA ILE A 63 3.64 -5.00 -5.25
C ILE A 63 3.86 -5.31 -3.78
N MET A 64 2.86 -5.86 -3.10
CA MET A 64 2.98 -6.24 -1.70
C MET A 64 4.01 -7.36 -1.50
N ASN A 65 4.10 -8.32 -2.42
CA ASN A 65 5.12 -9.36 -2.39
C ASN A 65 6.53 -8.77 -2.52
N ARG A 66 6.71 -7.80 -3.40
CA ARG A 66 8.00 -7.09 -3.54
C ARG A 66 8.40 -6.38 -2.25
N VAL A 67 7.46 -5.69 -1.61
CA VAL A 67 7.69 -5.01 -0.33
C VAL A 67 8.21 -5.99 0.73
N ARG A 68 7.71 -7.21 0.73
CA ARG A 68 8.06 -8.24 1.73
C ARG A 68 9.27 -9.09 1.35
N SER A 69 9.75 -8.99 0.12
CA SER A 69 10.71 -9.96 -0.44
C SER A 69 12.13 -9.86 0.11
N GLY A 70 12.52 -8.69 0.62
CA GLY A 70 13.91 -8.45 1.03
C GLY A 70 14.87 -8.13 -0.11
N VAL A 71 14.47 -8.32 -1.37
CA VAL A 71 15.30 -7.99 -2.56
C VAL A 71 14.79 -6.75 -3.30
N TYR A 72 13.60 -6.30 -2.98
CA TYR A 72 13.04 -5.03 -3.47
C TYR A 72 12.98 -4.03 -2.30
N PRO A 73 12.76 -2.73 -2.59
CA PRO A 73 12.53 -1.76 -1.53
C PRO A 73 11.40 -2.20 -0.59
N ASN A 74 11.42 -1.74 0.66
CA ASN A 74 10.51 -2.21 1.69
C ASN A 74 9.31 -1.30 1.96
N SER A 75 8.97 -0.42 1.02
CA SER A 75 7.77 0.39 1.08
C SER A 75 7.03 0.37 -0.26
N ILE A 76 5.72 0.56 -0.21
CA ILE A 76 4.86 0.60 -1.41
C ILE A 76 5.35 1.70 -2.36
N SER A 77 5.59 2.89 -1.84
CA SER A 77 6.06 4.02 -2.64
C SER A 77 7.38 3.72 -3.34
N GLU A 78 8.35 3.20 -2.62
CA GLU A 78 9.67 2.90 -3.18
C GLU A 78 9.62 1.78 -4.23
N VAL A 79 8.77 0.77 -4.03
CA VAL A 79 8.58 -0.29 -5.03
C VAL A 79 7.96 0.27 -6.30
N ILE A 80 6.90 1.08 -6.16
CA ILE A 80 6.17 1.63 -7.32
C ILE A 80 7.05 2.59 -8.12
N TYR A 81 7.81 3.46 -7.45
CA TYR A 81 8.67 4.45 -8.12
C TYR A 81 10.07 3.93 -8.45
N GLN A 82 10.34 2.65 -8.21
CA GLN A 82 11.64 2.08 -8.54
C GLN A 82 11.91 2.22 -10.04
N SER A 83 13.10 2.72 -10.39
CA SER A 83 13.48 3.01 -11.77
C SER A 83 13.31 1.78 -12.68
N GLY A 84 12.63 1.97 -13.79
CA GLY A 84 12.48 0.95 -14.82
C GLY A 84 11.43 -0.14 -14.53
N GLN A 85 10.69 -0.08 -13.41
CA GLN A 85 9.75 -1.14 -13.06
C GLN A 85 8.35 -0.90 -13.59
N PHE A 86 7.85 0.33 -13.49
CA PHE A 86 6.48 0.64 -13.92
C PHE A 86 6.47 1.82 -14.88
N GLY A 87 6.02 1.58 -16.11
CA GLY A 87 5.95 2.62 -17.13
C GLY A 87 5.17 3.87 -16.69
N PRO A 88 3.96 3.74 -16.13
CA PRO A 88 3.19 4.90 -15.68
C PRO A 88 3.91 5.79 -14.66
N ALA A 89 4.77 5.21 -13.81
CA ALA A 89 5.57 5.98 -12.86
C ALA A 89 6.63 6.83 -13.57
N MET A 90 7.11 6.35 -14.71
CA MET A 90 8.18 7.00 -15.48
C MET A 90 7.65 8.07 -16.43
N THR A 91 6.41 7.94 -16.89
CA THR A 91 5.79 8.88 -17.86
C THR A 91 5.04 10.03 -17.21
N GLY A 92 4.84 10.00 -15.90
CA GLY A 92 4.04 10.98 -15.18
C GLY A 92 2.55 10.65 -15.14
N TRP A 93 2.09 9.61 -15.81
CA TRP A 93 0.68 9.21 -15.80
C TRP A 93 0.22 8.82 -14.40
N LEU A 94 1.02 8.05 -13.68
CA LEU A 94 0.74 7.67 -12.30
C LEU A 94 0.51 8.90 -11.42
N ASP A 95 1.40 9.89 -11.50
CA ASP A 95 1.30 11.10 -10.69
C ASP A 95 0.04 11.89 -11.02
N THR A 96 -0.35 11.93 -12.29
CA THR A 96 -1.59 12.57 -12.72
C THR A 96 -2.81 11.87 -12.16
N VAL A 97 -2.86 10.54 -12.24
CA VAL A 97 -3.97 9.74 -11.69
C VAL A 97 -4.05 9.92 -10.17
N ARG A 98 -2.91 9.88 -9.50
CA ARG A 98 -2.86 10.06 -8.05
C ARG A 98 -3.35 11.42 -7.61
N SER A 99 -2.85 12.50 -8.22
CA SER A 99 -3.19 13.86 -7.80
C SER A 99 -4.61 14.26 -8.16
N SER A 100 -5.15 13.75 -9.26
CA SER A 100 -6.55 13.98 -9.68
C SER A 100 -7.52 13.00 -9.06
N GLU A 101 -7.04 12.00 -8.34
CA GLU A 101 -7.83 10.88 -7.82
C GLU A 101 -8.63 10.19 -8.95
N GLY A 102 -7.97 10.02 -10.11
CA GLY A 102 -8.59 9.47 -11.32
C GLY A 102 -8.75 7.94 -11.33
N TYR A 103 -8.31 7.26 -10.27
CA TYR A 103 -8.51 5.83 -10.12
C TYR A 103 -9.98 5.49 -9.84
N THR A 104 -10.37 4.26 -10.18
CA THR A 104 -11.74 3.80 -9.94
C THR A 104 -11.94 3.37 -8.49
N GLN A 105 -13.20 3.30 -8.06
CA GLN A 105 -13.57 2.72 -6.76
C GLN A 105 -13.13 1.24 -6.70
N THR A 106 -13.22 0.53 -7.81
CA THR A 106 -12.76 -0.87 -7.91
C THR A 106 -11.27 -0.98 -7.63
N ALA A 107 -10.45 -0.09 -8.20
CA ALA A 107 -9.01 -0.07 -7.94
C ALA A 107 -8.70 0.26 -6.49
N MET A 108 -9.45 1.16 -5.86
CA MET A 108 -9.32 1.47 -4.43
C MET A 108 -9.63 0.26 -3.56
N GLN A 109 -10.69 -0.49 -3.89
CA GLN A 109 -11.03 -1.70 -3.15
C GLN A 109 -9.97 -2.78 -3.35
N ALA A 110 -9.48 -2.94 -4.60
CA ALA A 110 -8.40 -3.89 -4.88
C ALA A 110 -7.14 -3.56 -4.11
N ALA A 111 -6.78 -2.29 -4.00
CA ALA A 111 -5.65 -1.83 -3.20
C ALA A 111 -5.83 -2.18 -1.72
N ALA A 112 -7.01 -1.93 -1.16
CA ALA A 112 -7.32 -2.28 0.22
C ALA A 112 -7.18 -3.78 0.47
N ASP A 113 -7.71 -4.60 -0.43
CA ASP A 113 -7.64 -6.06 -0.32
C ASP A 113 -6.20 -6.56 -0.39
N ALA A 114 -5.40 -6.06 -1.33
CA ALA A 114 -3.99 -6.43 -1.45
C ALA A 114 -3.19 -6.04 -0.21
N MET A 115 -3.42 -4.84 0.33
CA MET A 115 -2.77 -4.38 1.56
C MET A 115 -3.17 -5.22 2.78
N ALA A 116 -4.40 -5.74 2.78
CA ALA A 116 -4.89 -6.63 3.83
C ALA A 116 -4.37 -8.07 3.70
N GLY A 117 -3.66 -8.40 2.63
CA GLY A 117 -3.07 -9.72 2.43
C GLY A 117 -3.83 -10.62 1.48
N VAL A 118 -4.90 -10.15 0.82
CA VAL A 118 -5.58 -10.93 -0.22
C VAL A 118 -4.60 -11.12 -1.38
N ASN A 119 -4.34 -12.37 -1.74
CA ASN A 119 -3.27 -12.69 -2.68
C ASN A 119 -3.64 -13.89 -3.53
N PRO A 120 -4.15 -13.68 -4.76
CA PRO A 120 -4.52 -14.78 -5.66
C PRO A 120 -3.34 -15.40 -6.40
N ILE A 121 -2.13 -14.87 -6.25
CA ILE A 121 -0.97 -15.28 -7.07
C ILE A 121 0.21 -15.81 -6.25
N GLY A 122 0.04 -16.05 -4.95
CA GLY A 122 1.10 -16.61 -4.12
C GLY A 122 2.31 -15.69 -3.99
N ASP A 123 3.49 -16.17 -4.32
CA ASP A 123 4.75 -15.45 -4.17
C ASP A 123 5.26 -14.80 -5.45
N CYS A 124 4.40 -14.66 -6.47
CA CYS A 124 4.78 -14.02 -7.72
C CYS A 124 5.28 -12.58 -7.50
N LEU A 125 6.34 -12.24 -8.19
CA LEU A 125 6.99 -10.92 -8.12
C LEU A 125 6.87 -10.13 -9.43
N TYR A 126 6.29 -10.74 -10.47
CA TYR A 126 6.20 -10.14 -11.81
C TYR A 126 4.84 -10.36 -12.41
N PHE A 127 4.44 -9.45 -13.30
CA PHE A 127 3.29 -9.63 -14.17
C PHE A 127 3.56 -8.98 -15.52
N GLY A 128 2.84 -9.43 -16.53
CA GLY A 128 2.97 -8.90 -17.88
C GLY A 128 2.13 -9.65 -18.88
N ASN A 129 2.39 -9.38 -20.16
CA ASN A 129 1.68 -9.98 -21.29
C ASN A 129 2.39 -11.25 -21.82
N GLY A 130 3.25 -11.85 -21.01
CA GLY A 130 3.91 -13.10 -21.35
C GLY A 130 2.94 -14.27 -21.48
N ASN A 131 3.47 -15.48 -21.59
CA ASN A 131 2.64 -16.66 -21.78
C ASN A 131 2.96 -17.77 -20.79
N TYR A 132 3.51 -17.43 -19.62
CA TYR A 132 3.77 -18.41 -18.58
C TYR A 132 3.42 -17.85 -17.21
N GLY A 133 3.11 -18.75 -16.28
CA GLY A 133 2.70 -18.40 -14.94
C GLY A 133 1.17 -18.46 -14.79
N ILE A 134 0.67 -17.78 -13.78
CA ILE A 134 -0.77 -17.75 -13.48
C ILE A 134 -1.42 -16.67 -14.32
N GLN A 135 -2.36 -17.06 -15.18
CA GLN A 135 -3.11 -16.10 -15.99
C GLN A 135 -4.37 -15.63 -15.25
N ILE A 136 -4.52 -14.31 -15.13
CA ILE A 136 -5.74 -13.68 -14.64
C ILE A 136 -6.05 -12.52 -15.59
N GLY A 137 -7.19 -12.61 -16.29
CA GLY A 137 -7.50 -11.67 -17.37
C GLY A 137 -6.43 -11.73 -18.45
N ASP A 138 -5.90 -10.57 -18.83
CA ASP A 138 -4.87 -10.46 -19.86
C ASP A 138 -3.44 -10.57 -19.31
N HIS A 139 -3.28 -10.65 -18.00
CA HIS A 139 -1.96 -10.69 -17.37
C HIS A 139 -1.55 -12.09 -16.94
N PHE A 140 -0.25 -12.34 -17.03
CA PHE A 140 0.39 -13.55 -16.52
C PHE A 140 1.29 -13.18 -15.34
N PHE A 141 1.11 -13.88 -14.23
CA PHE A 141 1.83 -13.64 -12.98
C PHE A 141 2.85 -14.75 -12.73
N HIS A 142 4.10 -14.38 -12.40
CA HIS A 142 5.16 -15.34 -12.18
C HIS A 142 6.23 -14.87 -11.20
#